data_8cd94b8907bf8180e5efe060db36679e
#
_entry.id   8cd94b8907bf8180e5efe060db36679e
#
_cell.length_a   1.000
_cell.length_b   1.000
_cell.length_c   1.000
_cell.angle_alpha   90.00
_cell.angle_beta   90.00
_cell.angle_gamma   90.00
#
_symmetry.space_group_name_H-M   'P 1'
#
loop_
_entity.id
_entity.type
_entity.pdbx_description
1 polymer ?
#
loop_
_entity_poly.entity_id
_entity_poly.type
_entity_poly.pdbx_seq_one_letter_code
_entity_poly.pdbx_strand_id
1 'polypeptide(L)'
;MEELKKWLQIAVKDSASDVHLIAGSFPYARVRDALKPIGKTILTANDVQKIANALLSQVQLRELDQSGDVDLGVVVAEVSVRVNIHRQTLGLGMAIRIIPKKIPSPQTLRFNETMMGIPKLEDGFVIVSGPTGSGKSTTLASLIDQINSTTSRHIITLED
;
A
#
# COMPACT_ATOMS: atom_id res chain seq x y z
N MET A 1 -0.52 18.91 -4.04
CA MET A 1 -0.80 18.07 -2.85
C MET A 1 -2.29 17.88 -2.58
N GLU A 2 -3.14 18.91 -2.68
CA GLU A 2 -4.58 18.75 -2.38
C GLU A 2 -5.29 17.75 -3.31
N GLU A 3 -4.95 17.71 -4.58
CA GLU A 3 -5.51 16.73 -5.52
C GLU A 3 -5.07 15.31 -5.19
N LEU A 4 -3.79 15.08 -4.86
CA LEU A 4 -3.30 13.77 -4.42
C LEU A 4 -4.08 13.26 -3.21
N LYS A 5 -4.33 14.12 -2.22
CA LYS A 5 -5.13 13.76 -1.03
C LYS A 5 -6.54 13.31 -1.43
N LYS A 6 -7.20 14.05 -2.33
CA LYS A 6 -8.54 13.69 -2.84
C LYS A 6 -8.53 12.35 -3.57
N TRP A 7 -7.55 12.11 -4.44
CA TRP A 7 -7.44 10.84 -5.17
C TRP A 7 -7.19 9.67 -4.23
N LEU A 8 -6.34 9.83 -3.22
CA LEU A 8 -6.11 8.79 -2.22
C LEU A 8 -7.37 8.51 -1.39
N GLN A 9 -8.14 9.53 -1.01
CA GLN A 9 -9.41 9.35 -0.32
C GLN A 9 -10.44 8.60 -1.17
N ILE A 10 -10.56 8.92 -2.45
CA ILE A 10 -11.41 8.19 -3.41
C ILE A 10 -10.94 6.74 -3.52
N ALA A 11 -9.64 6.52 -3.70
CA ALA A 11 -9.06 5.19 -3.83
C ALA A 11 -9.31 4.32 -2.58
N VAL A 12 -9.13 4.87 -1.38
CA VAL A 12 -9.43 4.17 -0.12
C VAL A 12 -10.91 3.83 -0.01
N LYS A 13 -11.81 4.77 -0.35
CA LYS A 13 -13.26 4.54 -0.34
C LYS A 13 -13.67 3.40 -1.28
N ASP A 14 -13.02 3.32 -2.44
CA ASP A 14 -13.29 2.29 -3.45
C ASP A 14 -12.51 0.98 -3.20
N SER A 15 -11.80 0.88 -2.06
CA SER A 15 -10.96 -0.28 -1.71
C SER A 15 -9.92 -0.58 -2.79
N ALA A 16 -9.31 0.45 -3.36
CA ALA A 16 -8.24 0.32 -4.34
C ALA A 16 -6.94 -0.14 -3.67
N SER A 17 -6.16 -0.94 -4.38
CA SER A 17 -4.82 -1.37 -3.95
C SER A 17 -3.75 -0.35 -4.32
N ASP A 18 -3.87 0.26 -5.50
CA ASP A 18 -2.85 1.14 -6.05
C ASP A 18 -3.48 2.37 -6.72
N VAL A 19 -2.73 3.48 -6.76
CA VAL A 19 -3.03 4.68 -7.56
C VAL A 19 -1.87 4.90 -8.52
N HIS A 20 -2.17 5.21 -9.78
CA HIS A 20 -1.19 5.48 -10.83
C HIS A 20 -1.35 6.91 -11.33
N LEU A 21 -0.26 7.66 -11.31
CA LEU A 21 -0.18 9.02 -11.82
C LEU A 21 0.88 9.06 -12.91
N ILE A 22 0.46 9.30 -14.15
CA ILE A 22 1.33 9.28 -15.33
C ILE A 22 1.04 10.54 -16.15
N ALA A 23 2.08 11.24 -16.61
CA ALA A 23 1.93 12.37 -17.50
C ALA A 23 1.25 11.93 -18.82
N GLY A 24 0.30 12.74 -19.29
CA GLY A 24 -0.50 12.43 -20.48
C GLY A 24 -1.71 11.52 -20.23
N SER A 25 -1.98 11.16 -18.97
CA SER A 25 -3.08 10.26 -18.60
C SER A 25 -3.93 10.83 -17.47
N PHE A 26 -5.14 10.29 -17.28
CA PHE A 26 -5.91 10.53 -16.06
C PHE A 26 -5.25 9.85 -14.86
N PRO A 27 -5.46 10.34 -13.62
CA PRO A 27 -5.20 9.56 -12.42
C PRO A 27 -6.05 8.31 -12.40
N TYR A 28 -5.44 7.14 -12.20
CA TYR A 28 -6.13 5.86 -12.12
C TYR A 28 -5.95 5.21 -10.76
N ALA A 29 -6.98 4.53 -10.29
CA ALA A 29 -6.91 3.61 -9.16
C ALA A 29 -7.14 2.18 -9.63
N ARG A 30 -6.40 1.23 -9.06
CA ARG A 30 -6.61 -0.20 -9.25
C ARG A 30 -7.61 -0.70 -8.21
N VAL A 31 -8.82 -1.01 -8.67
CA VAL A 31 -9.88 -1.58 -7.84
C VAL A 31 -10.08 -3.03 -8.26
N ARG A 32 -9.69 -3.96 -7.40
CA ARG A 32 -9.54 -5.37 -7.76
C ARG A 32 -8.54 -5.48 -8.92
N ASP A 33 -8.92 -6.06 -10.06
CA ASP A 33 -8.04 -6.20 -11.23
C ASP A 33 -8.25 -5.14 -12.31
N ALA A 34 -9.16 -4.17 -12.08
CA ALA A 34 -9.52 -3.14 -13.06
C ALA A 34 -8.91 -1.77 -12.70
N LEU A 35 -8.38 -1.07 -13.71
CA LEU A 35 -8.00 0.33 -13.60
C LEU A 35 -9.22 1.22 -13.84
N LYS A 36 -9.52 2.10 -12.88
CA LYS A 36 -10.62 3.07 -12.95
C LYS A 36 -10.07 4.50 -12.86
N PRO A 37 -10.51 5.43 -13.71
CA PRO A 37 -10.13 6.82 -13.58
C PRO A 37 -10.74 7.40 -12.29
N ILE A 38 -9.91 8.11 -11.51
CA ILE A 38 -10.31 8.79 -10.26
C ILE A 38 -10.16 10.31 -10.34
N GLY A 39 -9.69 10.82 -11.45
CA GLY A 39 -9.60 12.24 -11.77
C GLY A 39 -10.32 12.57 -13.09
N LYS A 40 -10.63 13.84 -13.28
CA LYS A 40 -11.36 14.34 -14.46
C LYS A 40 -10.44 15.05 -15.45
N THR A 41 -9.19 15.28 -15.09
CA THR A 41 -8.22 16.04 -15.89
C THR A 41 -7.02 15.16 -16.22
N ILE A 42 -6.52 15.28 -17.44
CA ILE A 42 -5.26 14.63 -17.85
C ILE A 42 -4.10 15.34 -17.14
N LEU A 43 -3.23 14.56 -16.52
CA LEU A 43 -2.05 15.06 -15.83
C LEU A 43 -1.00 15.54 -16.84
N THR A 44 -0.46 16.72 -16.60
CA THR A 44 0.74 17.19 -17.32
C THR A 44 2.01 16.69 -16.63
N ALA A 45 3.14 16.70 -17.33
CA ALA A 45 4.44 16.41 -16.71
C ALA A 45 4.72 17.32 -15.50
N ASN A 46 4.31 18.58 -15.57
CA ASN A 46 4.47 19.55 -14.48
C ASN A 46 3.61 19.20 -13.26
N ASP A 47 2.42 18.63 -13.45
CA ASP A 47 1.56 18.22 -12.33
C ASP A 47 2.19 17.06 -11.55
N VAL A 48 2.68 16.03 -12.26
CA VAL A 48 3.37 14.91 -11.65
C VAL A 48 4.67 15.35 -10.98
N GLN A 49 5.45 16.22 -11.63
CA GLN A 49 6.67 16.79 -11.05
C GLN A 49 6.40 17.59 -9.76
N LYS A 50 5.34 18.39 -9.71
CA LYS A 50 4.96 19.14 -8.50
C LYS A 50 4.60 18.20 -7.34
N ILE A 51 3.93 17.10 -7.63
CA ILE A 51 3.60 16.10 -6.62
C ILE A 51 4.87 15.43 -6.12
N ALA A 52 5.79 15.03 -7.02
CA ALA A 52 7.07 14.45 -6.68
C ALA A 52 7.89 15.36 -5.76
N ASN A 53 8.04 16.63 -6.15
CA ASN A 53 8.79 17.62 -5.37
C ASN A 53 8.18 17.87 -3.98
N ALA A 54 6.88 17.66 -3.80
CA ALA A 54 6.22 17.81 -2.52
C ALA A 54 6.32 16.57 -1.62
N LEU A 55 6.65 15.41 -2.18
CA LEU A 55 6.81 14.15 -1.46
C LEU A 55 8.29 13.85 -1.13
N LEU A 56 9.20 14.24 -2.01
CA LEU A 56 10.62 13.89 -1.94
C LEU A 56 11.43 14.91 -1.14
N SER A 57 12.34 14.41 -0.32
CA SER A 57 13.42 15.20 0.28
C SER A 57 14.47 15.56 -0.78
N GLN A 58 15.37 16.50 -0.46
CA GLN A 58 16.47 16.89 -1.34
C GLN A 58 17.42 15.71 -1.67
N VAL A 59 17.60 14.78 -0.75
CA VAL A 59 18.42 13.58 -0.96
C VAL A 59 17.74 12.65 -1.98
N GLN A 60 16.45 12.41 -1.80
CA GLN A 60 15.65 11.56 -2.70
C GLN A 60 15.47 12.18 -4.09
N LEU A 61 15.43 13.51 -4.22
CA LEU A 61 15.44 14.18 -5.52
C LEU A 61 16.75 13.92 -6.28
N ARG A 62 17.90 13.96 -5.58
CA ARG A 62 19.20 13.61 -6.18
C ARG A 62 19.27 12.13 -6.56
N GLU A 63 18.73 11.25 -5.74
CA GLU A 63 18.63 9.82 -6.05
C GLU A 63 17.81 9.59 -7.32
N LEU A 64 16.62 10.21 -7.41
CA LEU A 64 15.78 10.15 -8.61
C LEU A 64 16.51 10.68 -9.86
N ASP A 65 17.34 11.72 -9.71
CA ASP A 65 18.13 12.26 -10.81
C ASP A 65 19.24 11.33 -11.27
N GLN A 66 19.84 10.54 -10.35
CA GLN A 66 20.95 9.63 -10.62
C GLN A 66 20.47 8.24 -11.06
N SER A 67 19.54 7.64 -10.36
CA SER A 67 19.06 6.28 -10.59
C SER A 67 17.88 6.20 -11.57
N GLY A 68 17.12 7.29 -11.70
CA GLY A 68 15.91 7.34 -12.52
C GLY A 68 14.65 6.86 -11.80
N ASP A 69 14.77 6.31 -10.59
CA ASP A 69 13.64 5.92 -9.74
C ASP A 69 13.96 6.09 -8.25
N VAL A 70 12.91 6.15 -7.43
CA VAL A 70 13.01 6.21 -5.97
C VAL A 70 11.76 5.62 -5.33
N ASP A 71 11.97 4.84 -4.26
CA ASP A 71 10.91 4.29 -3.42
C ASP A 71 10.85 5.02 -2.07
N LEU A 72 9.63 5.32 -1.61
CA LEU A 72 9.45 5.91 -0.28
C LEU A 72 8.16 5.45 0.39
N GLY A 73 8.18 5.32 1.70
CA GLY A 73 7.00 5.18 2.54
C GLY A 73 6.59 6.54 3.12
N VAL A 74 5.34 6.94 2.98
CA VAL A 74 4.85 8.22 3.48
C VAL A 74 3.38 8.14 3.90
N VAL A 75 2.97 9.02 4.82
CA VAL A 75 1.56 9.17 5.20
C VAL A 75 1.02 10.45 4.55
N VAL A 76 -0.01 10.32 3.72
CA VAL A 76 -0.69 11.44 3.05
C VAL A 76 -2.17 11.41 3.41
N ALA A 77 -2.69 12.49 4.01
CA ALA A 77 -4.09 12.59 4.45
C ALA A 77 -4.53 11.36 5.28
N GLU A 78 -3.71 10.96 6.24
CA GLU A 78 -3.88 9.78 7.11
C GLU A 78 -3.86 8.42 6.39
N VAL A 79 -3.57 8.37 5.11
CA VAL A 79 -3.38 7.15 4.33
C VAL A 79 -1.90 6.83 4.29
N SER A 80 -1.50 5.66 4.81
CA SER A 80 -0.14 5.13 4.65
C SER A 80 0.02 4.60 3.24
N VAL A 81 1.06 5.03 2.54
CA VAL A 81 1.33 4.62 1.15
C VAL A 81 2.80 4.31 0.96
N ARG A 82 3.10 3.35 0.09
CA ARG A 82 4.40 3.17 -0.53
C ARG A 82 4.34 3.75 -1.94
N VAL A 83 5.24 4.65 -2.24
CA VAL A 83 5.29 5.36 -3.53
C VAL A 83 6.58 4.99 -4.23
N ASN A 84 6.48 4.49 -5.46
CA ASN A 84 7.59 4.43 -6.40
C ASN A 84 7.42 5.58 -7.40
N ILE A 85 8.43 6.41 -7.54
CA ILE A 85 8.50 7.51 -8.52
C ILE A 85 9.61 7.17 -9.50
N HIS A 86 9.31 7.18 -10.79
CA HIS A 86 10.25 6.79 -11.83
C HIS A 86 10.16 7.67 -13.08
N ARG A 87 11.26 7.72 -13.83
CA ARG A 87 11.32 8.45 -15.10
C ARG A 87 10.61 7.69 -16.21
N GLN A 88 9.87 8.41 -17.04
CA GLN A 88 9.20 7.91 -18.23
C GLN A 88 9.42 8.87 -19.40
N THR A 89 9.04 8.47 -20.62
CA THR A 89 9.21 9.26 -21.85
C THR A 89 8.55 10.65 -21.75
N LEU A 90 7.40 10.78 -21.11
CA LEU A 90 6.66 12.01 -20.98
C LEU A 90 6.90 12.77 -19.65
N GLY A 91 7.89 12.35 -18.86
CA GLY A 91 8.20 12.95 -17.56
C GLY A 91 8.28 11.91 -16.45
N LEU A 92 7.73 12.22 -15.27
CA LEU A 92 7.67 11.27 -14.17
C LEU A 92 6.38 10.45 -14.20
N GLY A 93 6.48 9.21 -13.73
CA GLY A 93 5.37 8.35 -13.35
C GLY A 93 5.42 8.03 -11.86
N MET A 94 4.26 7.76 -11.27
CA MET A 94 4.13 7.33 -9.88
C MET A 94 3.23 6.11 -9.77
N ALA A 95 3.71 5.09 -9.06
CA ALA A 95 2.92 3.96 -8.59
C ALA A 95 2.79 4.08 -7.07
N ILE A 96 1.58 4.28 -6.58
CA ILE A 96 1.30 4.54 -5.17
C ILE A 96 0.49 3.35 -4.64
N ARG A 97 1.11 2.51 -3.81
CA ARG A 97 0.44 1.40 -3.13
C ARG A 97 -0.18 1.87 -1.82
N ILE A 98 -1.45 1.63 -1.64
CA ILE A 98 -2.18 1.94 -0.41
C ILE A 98 -1.92 0.83 0.61
N ILE A 99 -1.44 1.20 1.79
CA ILE A 99 -1.22 0.29 2.91
C ILE A 99 -2.45 0.37 3.82
N PRO A 100 -3.24 -0.70 3.95
CA PRO A 100 -4.41 -0.70 4.80
C PRO A 100 -4.07 -0.41 6.26
N LYS A 101 -4.76 0.53 6.89
CA LYS A 101 -4.58 0.84 8.33
C LYS A 101 -5.09 -0.24 9.27
N LYS A 102 -6.09 -0.99 8.83
CA LYS A 102 -6.73 -2.01 9.67
C LYS A 102 -6.40 -3.40 9.14
N ILE A 103 -5.89 -4.21 10.03
CA ILE A 103 -5.76 -5.65 9.81
C ILE A 103 -7.18 -6.22 9.81
N PRO A 104 -7.59 -6.99 8.77
CA PRO A 104 -8.89 -7.63 8.76
C PRO A 104 -9.01 -8.61 9.94
N SER A 105 -10.15 -8.58 10.62
CA SER A 105 -10.39 -9.49 11.75
C SER A 105 -10.51 -10.94 11.25
N PRO A 106 -10.26 -11.93 12.13
CA PRO A 106 -10.46 -13.34 11.82
C PRO A 106 -11.85 -13.65 11.27
N GLN A 107 -12.89 -12.96 11.78
CA GLN A 107 -14.27 -13.09 11.30
C GLN A 107 -14.44 -12.58 9.87
N THR A 108 -13.81 -11.43 9.55
CA THR A 108 -13.81 -10.88 8.19
C THR A 108 -13.13 -11.81 7.21
N LEU A 109 -12.05 -12.48 7.63
CA LEU A 109 -11.30 -13.47 6.85
C LEU A 109 -11.95 -14.86 6.86
N ARG A 110 -13.07 -15.05 7.59
CA ARG A 110 -13.80 -16.31 7.70
C ARG A 110 -12.93 -17.47 8.22
N PHE A 111 -12.12 -17.20 9.24
CA PHE A 111 -11.30 -18.24 9.88
C PHE A 111 -12.20 -19.34 10.45
N ASN A 112 -11.84 -20.58 10.19
CA ASN A 112 -12.47 -21.73 10.80
C ASN A 112 -11.98 -21.94 12.25
N GLU A 113 -12.56 -22.90 12.97
CA GLU A 113 -12.22 -23.19 14.37
C GLU A 113 -10.76 -23.56 14.57
N THR A 114 -10.16 -24.28 13.62
CA THR A 114 -8.74 -24.65 13.65
C THR A 114 -7.86 -23.40 13.60
N MET A 115 -8.13 -22.49 12.68
CA MET A 115 -7.39 -21.23 12.56
C MET A 115 -7.60 -20.32 13.79
N MET A 116 -8.80 -20.30 14.34
CA MET A 116 -9.10 -19.58 15.58
C MET A 116 -8.41 -20.18 16.82
N GLY A 117 -8.00 -21.42 16.75
CA GLY A 117 -7.22 -22.10 17.79
C GLY A 117 -5.72 -21.77 17.77
N ILE A 118 -5.16 -21.36 16.62
CA ILE A 118 -3.72 -21.10 16.47
C ILE A 118 -3.17 -20.10 17.50
N PRO A 119 -3.82 -18.94 17.77
CA PRO A 119 -3.33 -17.98 18.76
C PRO A 119 -3.24 -18.50 20.19
N LYS A 120 -3.89 -19.60 20.49
CA LYS A 120 -3.94 -20.23 21.83
C LYS A 120 -2.83 -21.28 22.04
N LEU A 121 -2.11 -21.64 20.98
CA LEU A 121 -1.01 -22.60 21.09
C LEU A 121 0.12 -22.01 21.95
N GLU A 122 0.67 -22.83 22.82
CA GLU A 122 1.79 -22.40 23.69
C GLU A 122 3.12 -22.59 23.00
N ASP A 123 3.24 -23.59 22.15
CA ASP A 123 4.42 -23.94 21.37
C ASP A 123 4.02 -24.50 19.99
N GLY A 124 5.00 -24.75 19.15
CA GLY A 124 4.81 -25.38 17.86
C GLY A 124 5.27 -24.53 16.68
N PHE A 125 4.98 -25.02 15.50
CA PHE A 125 5.34 -24.38 14.23
C PHE A 125 4.14 -24.40 13.28
N VAL A 126 3.77 -23.22 12.77
CA VAL A 126 2.64 -23.05 11.85
C VAL A 126 3.17 -22.54 10.52
N ILE A 127 2.84 -23.24 9.43
CA ILE A 127 3.19 -22.84 8.06
C ILE A 127 1.95 -22.34 7.34
N VAL A 128 2.04 -21.12 6.79
CA VAL A 128 1.03 -20.56 5.89
C VAL A 128 1.62 -20.49 4.48
N SER A 129 1.10 -21.31 3.57
CA SER A 129 1.59 -21.41 2.19
C SER A 129 0.50 -21.13 1.17
N GLY A 130 0.91 -20.77 -0.05
CA GLY A 130 0.01 -20.50 -1.17
C GLY A 130 0.63 -19.55 -2.20
N PRO A 131 0.00 -19.36 -3.36
CA PRO A 131 0.50 -18.46 -4.41
C PRO A 131 0.51 -16.99 -3.98
N THR A 132 1.20 -16.14 -4.73
CA THR A 132 1.17 -14.68 -4.52
C THR A 132 -0.26 -14.17 -4.62
N GLY A 133 -0.65 -13.24 -3.74
CA GLY A 133 -2.02 -12.69 -3.69
C GLY A 133 -3.07 -13.57 -2.99
N SER A 134 -2.73 -14.78 -2.52
CA SER A 134 -3.68 -15.67 -1.83
C SER A 134 -4.07 -15.23 -0.41
N GLY A 135 -3.47 -14.14 0.11
CA GLY A 135 -3.79 -13.62 1.45
C GLY A 135 -2.90 -14.14 2.58
N LYS A 136 -1.76 -14.80 2.29
CA LYS A 136 -0.83 -15.32 3.32
C LYS A 136 -0.45 -14.28 4.37
N SER A 137 0.11 -13.15 3.93
CA SER A 137 0.54 -12.07 4.84
C SER A 137 -0.63 -11.46 5.61
N THR A 138 -1.81 -11.35 4.97
CA THR A 138 -3.04 -10.87 5.62
C THR A 138 -3.52 -11.84 6.70
N THR A 139 -3.44 -13.15 6.44
CA THR A 139 -3.77 -14.20 7.41
C THR A 139 -2.82 -14.16 8.60
N LEU A 140 -1.50 -14.09 8.34
CA LEU A 140 -0.49 -13.98 9.39
C LEU A 140 -0.67 -12.71 10.23
N ALA A 141 -0.87 -11.56 9.58
CA ALA A 141 -1.12 -10.30 10.27
C ALA A 141 -2.35 -10.40 11.19
N SER A 142 -3.45 -11.02 10.73
CA SER A 142 -4.66 -11.19 11.51
C SER A 142 -4.46 -12.12 12.72
N LEU A 143 -3.69 -13.20 12.58
CA LEU A 143 -3.33 -14.09 13.68
C LEU A 143 -2.44 -13.39 14.71
N ILE A 144 -1.44 -12.66 14.25
CA ILE A 144 -0.52 -11.88 15.10
C ILE A 144 -1.29 -10.78 15.86
N ASP A 145 -2.18 -10.06 15.18
CA ASP A 145 -3.02 -9.03 15.80
C ASP A 145 -3.93 -9.63 16.89
N GLN A 146 -4.47 -10.82 16.66
CA GLN A 146 -5.25 -11.55 17.65
C GLN A 146 -4.39 -11.95 18.87
N ILE A 147 -3.17 -12.46 18.67
CA ILE A 147 -2.25 -12.78 19.76
C ILE A 147 -1.92 -11.50 20.54
N ASN A 148 -1.57 -10.41 19.85
CA ASN A 148 -1.19 -9.13 20.45
C ASN A 148 -2.32 -8.50 21.25
N SER A 149 -3.57 -8.67 20.83
CA SER A 149 -4.75 -8.10 21.50
C SER A 149 -5.28 -8.94 22.65
N THR A 150 -4.99 -10.25 22.69
CA THR A 150 -5.56 -11.19 23.65
C THR A 150 -4.57 -11.77 24.65
N THR A 151 -3.27 -11.64 24.39
CA THR A 151 -2.21 -12.21 25.25
C THR A 151 -1.13 -11.18 25.53
N SER A 152 -0.42 -11.36 26.67
CA SER A 152 0.75 -10.54 27.03
C SER A 152 2.03 -11.28 26.60
N ARG A 153 2.30 -11.31 25.30
CA ARG A 153 3.49 -11.99 24.73
C ARG A 153 4.38 -10.98 23.99
N HIS A 154 5.68 -11.24 24.01
CA HIS A 154 6.63 -10.52 23.16
C HIS A 154 6.60 -11.13 21.76
N ILE A 155 6.24 -10.34 20.77
CA ILE A 155 6.11 -10.76 19.36
C ILE A 155 7.25 -10.14 18.56
N ILE A 156 7.95 -10.94 17.80
CA ILE A 156 9.00 -10.49 16.86
C ILE A 156 8.60 -10.95 15.47
N THR A 157 8.55 -10.02 14.50
CA THR A 157 8.36 -10.32 13.08
C THR A 157 9.66 -10.08 12.32
N LEU A 158 9.93 -10.94 11.33
CA LEU A 158 11.01 -10.78 10.35
C LEU A 158 10.35 -10.76 8.97
N GLU A 159 10.46 -9.65 8.29
CA GLU A 159 9.79 -9.40 7.01
C GLU A 159 10.79 -8.82 6.00
N ASP A 160 10.53 -9.02 4.69
CA ASP A 160 11.34 -8.48 3.59
C ASP A 160 11.07 -6.98 3.34
#